data_d044fa133b641bf61528986ab0cbc783
#
_entry.id   d044fa133b641bf61528986ab0cbc783
#
_cell.length_a   1.000
_cell.length_b   1.000
_cell.length_c   1.000
_cell.angle_alpha   90.00
_cell.angle_beta   90.00
_cell.angle_gamma   90.00
#
_symmetry.space_group_name_H-M   'P 1'
#
loop_
_entity.id
_entity.type
_entity.pdbx_description
1 polymer ?
#
loop_
_entity_poly.entity_id
_entity_poly.type
_entity_poly.pdbx_seq_one_letter_code
_entity_poly.pdbx_strand_id
1 'polypeptide(L)'
;ARGGVTLLAMAGCTHIGFGSECGDAALLQAAADTLLSPDLQADIRSELAAGITYAAARQQAVQARLGDGAAVLRQPNDTLAVEYLKACRQLETDMTPIVVSRVGASHDGGAAEGYASASHIRQLLRQGRGGEALAFLPPGAAEVLLRELAAGRIADGALVERAILARLRQMTEEEFTAYDGGGEGLYHRVYDAVRRCATVEELLAAVKTKRYTAARLRRMVLSAWLGLPK
;
A
#
# COMPACT_ATOMS: atom_id res chain seq x y z
N ALA A 1 -0.79 -8.21 -0.21
CA ALA A 1 0.30 -9.18 -0.29
C ALA A 1 -0.15 -10.47 -0.98
N ARG A 2 -1.16 -11.19 -0.44
CA ARG A 2 -1.54 -12.54 -0.91
C ARG A 2 -1.78 -12.62 -2.42
N GLY A 3 -2.60 -11.74 -3.01
CA GLY A 3 -2.88 -11.77 -4.45
C GLY A 3 -1.64 -11.59 -5.33
N GLY A 4 -0.72 -10.69 -4.95
CA GLY A 4 0.55 -10.51 -5.66
C GLY A 4 1.43 -11.76 -5.59
N VAL A 5 1.55 -12.36 -4.41
CA VAL A 5 2.32 -13.61 -4.23
C VAL A 5 1.67 -14.76 -5.02
N THR A 6 0.34 -14.86 -5.05
CA THR A 6 -0.37 -15.84 -5.88
C THR A 6 -0.01 -15.69 -7.37
N LEU A 7 -0.02 -14.47 -7.90
CA LEU A 7 0.33 -14.21 -9.30
C LEU A 7 1.77 -14.57 -9.61
N LEU A 8 2.72 -14.26 -8.72
CA LEU A 8 4.12 -14.65 -8.86
C LEU A 8 4.30 -16.17 -8.85
N ALA A 9 3.61 -16.87 -7.95
CA ALA A 9 3.64 -18.33 -7.89
C ALA A 9 3.07 -18.95 -9.18
N MET A 10 1.93 -18.45 -9.67
CA MET A 10 1.34 -18.90 -10.94
C MET A 10 2.25 -18.62 -12.14
N ALA A 11 3.06 -17.57 -12.10
CA ALA A 11 4.05 -17.25 -13.13
C ALA A 11 5.32 -18.12 -13.03
N GLY A 12 5.41 -19.04 -12.05
CA GLY A 12 6.57 -19.91 -11.87
C GLY A 12 7.79 -19.21 -11.27
N CYS A 13 7.60 -18.09 -10.56
CA CYS A 13 8.71 -17.40 -9.91
C CYS A 13 9.29 -18.26 -8.79
N THR A 14 10.61 -18.40 -8.78
CA THR A 14 11.35 -19.17 -7.75
C THR A 14 11.84 -18.28 -6.59
N HIS A 15 11.83 -16.97 -6.78
CA HIS A 15 12.30 -15.99 -5.80
C HIS A 15 11.32 -14.84 -5.69
N ILE A 16 11.29 -14.22 -4.49
CA ILE A 16 10.56 -12.98 -4.25
C ILE A 16 11.50 -11.93 -3.66
N GLY A 17 11.76 -10.85 -4.42
CA GLY A 17 12.62 -9.75 -3.98
C GLY A 17 11.81 -8.61 -3.37
N PHE A 18 12.27 -8.06 -2.25
CA PHE A 18 11.66 -6.89 -1.62
C PHE A 18 12.69 -6.08 -0.82
N GLY A 19 12.39 -4.77 -0.69
CA GLY A 19 13.17 -3.87 0.16
C GLY A 19 12.79 -3.99 1.62
N SER A 20 13.76 -3.84 2.52
CA SER A 20 13.60 -3.94 3.97
C SER A 20 14.45 -2.87 4.68
N GLU A 21 13.92 -2.28 5.74
CA GLU A 21 14.69 -1.38 6.59
C GLU A 21 15.65 -2.15 7.49
N CYS A 22 15.24 -3.28 8.05
CA CYS A 22 16.12 -4.09 8.91
C CYS A 22 17.14 -4.93 8.13
N GLY A 23 16.83 -5.32 6.88
CA GLY A 23 17.71 -6.14 6.04
C GLY A 23 17.92 -7.58 6.51
N ASP A 24 17.24 -8.02 7.56
CA ASP A 24 17.41 -9.35 8.17
C ASP A 24 16.27 -10.29 7.76
N ALA A 25 16.57 -11.20 6.82
CA ALA A 25 15.62 -12.19 6.33
C ALA A 25 15.12 -13.15 7.43
N ALA A 26 15.99 -13.55 8.36
CA ALA A 26 15.62 -14.49 9.42
C ALA A 26 14.65 -13.85 10.41
N LEU A 27 14.88 -12.60 10.77
CA LEU A 27 14.01 -11.83 11.65
C LEU A 27 12.63 -11.59 11.01
N LEU A 28 12.60 -11.24 9.71
CA LEU A 28 11.35 -11.06 8.97
C LEU A 28 10.55 -12.36 8.87
N GLN A 29 11.23 -13.50 8.64
CA GLN A 29 10.59 -14.82 8.63
C GLN A 29 10.04 -15.19 10.01
N ALA A 30 10.80 -14.98 11.07
CA ALA A 30 10.34 -15.22 12.44
C ALA A 30 9.12 -14.37 12.79
N ALA A 31 9.07 -13.10 12.36
CA ALA A 31 7.90 -12.25 12.53
C ALA A 31 6.69 -12.76 11.73
N ALA A 32 6.90 -13.27 10.52
CA ALA A 32 5.84 -13.83 9.70
C ALA A 32 5.26 -15.11 10.32
N ASP A 33 6.11 -16.02 10.77
CA ASP A 33 5.72 -17.28 11.40
C ASP A 33 5.00 -17.02 12.74
N THR A 34 5.51 -16.07 13.54
CA THR A 34 4.85 -15.63 14.78
C THR A 34 3.44 -15.09 14.50
N LEU A 35 3.26 -14.25 13.47
CA LEU A 35 1.95 -13.71 13.10
C LEU A 35 0.97 -14.75 12.55
N LEU A 36 1.44 -15.89 12.09
CA LEU A 36 0.61 -17.01 11.63
C LEU A 36 0.27 -17.99 12.77
N SER A 37 0.94 -17.89 13.91
CA SER A 37 0.70 -18.77 15.05
C SER A 37 -0.75 -18.66 15.56
N PRO A 38 -1.45 -19.79 15.75
CA PRO A 38 -2.81 -19.80 16.30
C PRO A 38 -2.90 -19.14 17.68
N ASP A 39 -1.89 -19.33 18.52
CA ASP A 39 -1.83 -18.77 19.87
C ASP A 39 -1.76 -17.24 19.84
N LEU A 40 -0.97 -16.68 18.93
CA LEU A 40 -0.90 -15.23 18.75
C LEU A 40 -2.26 -14.66 18.31
N GLN A 41 -3.00 -15.37 17.45
CA GLN A 41 -4.32 -14.95 17.02
C GLN A 41 -5.33 -14.96 18.19
N ALA A 42 -5.16 -15.86 19.15
CA ALA A 42 -5.97 -15.90 20.37
C ALA A 42 -5.66 -14.69 21.27
N ASP A 43 -4.36 -14.37 21.45
CA ASP A 43 -3.94 -13.21 22.23
C ASP A 43 -4.45 -11.89 21.64
N ILE A 44 -4.29 -11.71 20.32
CA ILE A 44 -4.81 -10.52 19.62
C ILE A 44 -6.33 -10.38 19.83
N ARG A 45 -7.10 -11.47 19.77
CA ARG A 45 -8.55 -11.43 20.01
C ARG A 45 -8.88 -11.04 21.45
N SER A 46 -8.12 -11.52 22.42
CA SER A 46 -8.27 -11.15 23.83
C SER A 46 -8.05 -9.65 24.05
N GLU A 47 -6.97 -9.09 23.48
CA GLU A 47 -6.63 -7.67 23.56
C GLU A 47 -7.67 -6.78 22.86
N LEU A 48 -8.21 -7.24 21.73
CA LEU A 48 -9.32 -6.54 21.06
C LEU A 48 -10.58 -6.49 21.91
N ALA A 49 -10.88 -7.57 22.64
CA ALA A 49 -12.02 -7.60 23.58
C ALA A 49 -11.83 -6.62 24.74
N ALA A 50 -10.58 -6.32 25.11
CA ALA A 50 -10.25 -5.28 26.11
C ALA A 50 -10.30 -3.84 25.56
N GLY A 51 -10.67 -3.65 24.28
CA GLY A 51 -10.86 -2.34 23.66
C GLY A 51 -9.60 -1.72 23.02
N ILE A 52 -8.53 -2.49 22.90
CA ILE A 52 -7.29 -2.05 22.25
C ILE A 52 -7.46 -2.13 20.71
N THR A 53 -6.85 -1.20 19.97
CA THR A 53 -6.90 -1.24 18.49
C THR A 53 -6.13 -2.45 17.94
N TYR A 54 -6.56 -2.99 16.80
CA TYR A 54 -5.89 -4.14 16.19
C TYR A 54 -4.38 -3.96 15.98
N ALA A 55 -3.95 -2.75 15.56
CA ALA A 55 -2.54 -2.46 15.36
C ALA A 55 -1.75 -2.53 16.68
N ALA A 56 -2.31 -1.99 17.76
CA ALA A 56 -1.70 -2.04 19.09
C ALA A 56 -1.69 -3.46 19.66
N ALA A 57 -2.81 -4.19 19.59
CA ALA A 57 -2.92 -5.57 20.05
C ALA A 57 -1.91 -6.48 19.31
N ARG A 58 -1.83 -6.35 17.98
CA ARG A 58 -0.85 -7.07 17.15
C ARG A 58 0.59 -6.77 17.57
N GLN A 59 0.92 -5.48 17.77
CA GLN A 59 2.26 -5.06 18.18
C GLN A 59 2.63 -5.64 19.55
N GLN A 60 1.74 -5.57 20.53
CA GLN A 60 1.96 -6.08 21.88
C GLN A 60 2.16 -7.60 21.90
N ALA A 61 1.28 -8.34 21.20
CA ALA A 61 1.36 -9.79 21.13
C ALA A 61 2.66 -10.28 20.44
N VAL A 62 3.11 -9.58 19.40
CA VAL A 62 4.39 -9.90 18.74
C VAL A 62 5.57 -9.50 19.63
N GLN A 63 5.50 -8.34 20.32
CA GLN A 63 6.53 -7.90 21.26
C GLN A 63 6.77 -8.92 22.39
N ALA A 64 5.70 -9.52 22.91
CA ALA A 64 5.79 -10.54 23.95
C ALA A 64 6.56 -11.81 23.49
N ARG A 65 6.55 -12.11 22.18
CA ARG A 65 7.18 -13.30 21.61
C ARG A 65 8.56 -13.06 20.98
N LEU A 66 8.76 -11.93 20.33
CA LEU A 66 10.00 -11.62 19.61
C LEU A 66 10.86 -10.56 20.30
N GLY A 67 10.43 -10.03 21.45
CA GLY A 67 11.17 -8.98 22.14
C GLY A 67 11.45 -7.79 21.20
N ASP A 68 12.69 -7.32 21.16
CA ASP A 68 13.12 -6.21 20.32
C ASP A 68 12.90 -6.46 18.80
N GLY A 69 12.86 -7.73 18.39
CA GLY A 69 12.57 -8.11 16.99
C GLY A 69 11.20 -7.64 16.49
N ALA A 70 10.24 -7.41 17.40
CA ALA A 70 8.94 -6.86 17.03
C ALA A 70 9.00 -5.44 16.42
N ALA A 71 10.15 -4.75 16.54
CA ALA A 71 10.37 -3.44 15.94
C ALA A 71 10.20 -3.43 14.41
N VAL A 72 10.42 -4.56 13.73
CA VAL A 72 10.19 -4.69 12.27
C VAL A 72 8.77 -4.32 11.85
N LEU A 73 7.78 -4.52 12.72
CA LEU A 73 6.39 -4.18 12.41
C LEU A 73 6.08 -2.66 12.50
N ARG A 74 7.04 -1.85 12.94
CA ARG A 74 6.93 -0.38 12.95
C ARG A 74 7.42 0.24 11.65
N GLN A 75 8.20 -0.51 10.87
CA GLN A 75 8.76 -0.04 9.61
C GLN A 75 7.85 -0.45 8.44
N PRO A 76 7.55 0.46 7.50
CA PRO A 76 6.56 0.20 6.46
C PRO A 76 6.98 -0.90 5.47
N ASN A 77 8.26 -0.95 5.06
CA ASN A 77 8.72 -1.99 4.12
C ASN A 77 8.93 -3.33 4.82
N ASP A 78 9.43 -3.35 6.06
CA ASP A 78 9.53 -4.57 6.85
C ASP A 78 8.14 -5.17 7.12
N THR A 79 7.15 -4.34 7.46
CA THR A 79 5.75 -4.79 7.59
C THR A 79 5.24 -5.40 6.28
N LEU A 80 5.55 -4.79 5.12
CA LEU A 80 5.17 -5.33 3.83
C LEU A 80 5.90 -6.64 3.51
N ALA A 81 7.19 -6.72 3.82
CA ALA A 81 8.01 -7.93 3.69
C ALA A 81 7.41 -9.08 4.51
N VAL A 82 7.08 -8.84 5.77
CA VAL A 82 6.42 -9.82 6.64
C VAL A 82 5.09 -10.29 6.03
N GLU A 83 4.28 -9.40 5.45
CA GLU A 83 3.03 -9.79 4.79
C GLU A 83 3.26 -10.62 3.51
N TYR A 84 4.37 -10.41 2.77
CA TYR A 84 4.76 -11.29 1.65
C TYR A 84 5.17 -12.67 2.14
N LEU A 85 6.00 -12.75 3.17
CA LEU A 85 6.45 -14.02 3.75
C LEU A 85 5.28 -14.83 4.35
N LYS A 86 4.34 -14.16 5.04
CA LYS A 86 3.09 -14.79 5.49
C LYS A 86 2.31 -15.37 4.30
N ALA A 87 2.20 -14.62 3.22
CA ALA A 87 1.48 -15.08 2.02
C ALA A 87 2.17 -16.30 1.39
N CYS A 88 3.51 -16.31 1.32
CA CYS A 88 4.29 -17.47 0.87
C CYS A 88 3.99 -18.70 1.72
N ARG A 89 3.99 -18.57 3.06
CA ARG A 89 3.65 -19.68 3.98
C ARG A 89 2.22 -20.20 3.78
N GLN A 90 1.25 -19.28 3.69
CA GLN A 90 -0.17 -19.63 3.51
C GLN A 90 -0.50 -20.25 2.16
N LEU A 91 0.30 -19.98 1.15
CA LEU A 91 0.16 -20.54 -0.21
C LEU A 91 1.08 -21.72 -0.46
N GLU A 92 1.87 -22.10 0.55
CA GLU A 92 2.84 -23.21 0.48
C GLU A 92 3.76 -23.11 -0.74
N THR A 93 4.26 -21.89 -1.02
CA THR A 93 5.17 -21.64 -2.14
C THR A 93 6.62 -21.91 -1.76
N ASP A 94 7.41 -22.43 -2.69
CA ASP A 94 8.86 -22.66 -2.54
C ASP A 94 9.69 -21.41 -2.89
N MET A 95 9.07 -20.23 -3.01
CA MET A 95 9.78 -19.01 -3.36
C MET A 95 10.78 -18.59 -2.27
N THR A 96 12.04 -18.43 -2.67
CA THR A 96 13.11 -17.96 -1.78
C THR A 96 13.07 -16.43 -1.67
N PRO A 97 13.07 -15.86 -0.45
CA PRO A 97 13.10 -14.41 -0.28
C PRO A 97 14.50 -13.84 -0.59
N ILE A 98 14.53 -12.75 -1.36
CA ILE A 98 15.72 -11.92 -1.57
C ILE A 98 15.46 -10.58 -0.90
N VAL A 99 16.15 -10.36 0.23
CA VAL A 99 16.02 -9.12 1.02
C VAL A 99 17.05 -8.11 0.55
N VAL A 100 16.58 -6.94 0.13
CA VAL A 100 17.42 -5.81 -0.25
C VAL A 100 17.34 -4.75 0.85
N SER A 101 18.45 -4.50 1.52
CA SER A 101 18.53 -3.44 2.54
C SER A 101 18.30 -2.08 1.89
N ARG A 102 17.40 -1.29 2.45
CA ARG A 102 17.11 0.05 1.97
C ARG A 102 18.22 1.02 2.40
N VAL A 103 18.64 1.84 1.45
CA VAL A 103 19.64 2.90 1.66
C VAL A 103 19.03 4.23 1.25
N GLY A 104 19.34 5.31 1.96
CA GLY A 104 18.95 6.68 1.60
C GLY A 104 17.62 7.13 2.20
N ALA A 105 16.79 7.83 1.41
CA ALA A 105 15.59 8.52 1.89
C ALA A 105 14.54 7.59 2.50
N SER A 106 13.94 8.02 3.62
CA SER A 106 12.78 7.36 4.22
C SER A 106 11.60 7.32 3.26
N HIS A 107 10.59 6.46 3.55
CA HIS A 107 9.41 6.28 2.68
C HIS A 107 8.71 7.61 2.32
N ASP A 108 8.60 8.54 3.28
CA ASP A 108 7.99 9.86 3.12
C ASP A 108 9.04 10.98 3.05
N GLY A 109 10.34 10.64 3.03
CA GLY A 109 11.45 11.57 2.93
C GLY A 109 11.64 12.09 1.51
N GLY A 110 12.26 13.29 1.40
CA GLY A 110 12.72 13.87 0.15
C GLY A 110 13.92 13.11 -0.45
N ALA A 111 14.91 13.83 -0.96
CA ALA A 111 16.18 13.28 -1.38
C ALA A 111 17.17 13.22 -0.21
N ALA A 112 17.94 12.15 -0.11
CA ALA A 112 19.07 12.02 0.81
C ALA A 112 20.17 11.18 0.16
N GLU A 113 21.42 11.62 0.27
CA GLU A 113 22.61 10.89 -0.20
C GLU A 113 22.52 10.40 -1.67
N GLY A 114 21.94 11.21 -2.57
CA GLY A 114 21.76 10.84 -3.99
C GLY A 114 20.57 9.92 -4.28
N TYR A 115 19.82 9.53 -3.26
CA TYR A 115 18.58 8.75 -3.40
C TYR A 115 17.34 9.60 -3.17
N ALA A 116 16.25 9.30 -3.85
CA ALA A 116 14.97 9.96 -3.65
C ALA A 116 13.85 8.94 -3.55
N SER A 117 12.81 9.26 -2.77
CA SER A 117 11.59 8.45 -2.75
C SER A 117 10.86 8.56 -4.09
N ALA A 118 10.14 7.51 -4.48
CA ALA A 118 9.32 7.53 -5.70
C ALA A 118 8.26 8.66 -5.66
N SER A 119 7.80 9.05 -4.47
CA SER A 119 6.87 10.17 -4.28
C SER A 119 7.53 11.51 -4.61
N HIS A 120 8.79 11.69 -4.20
CA HIS A 120 9.57 12.89 -4.51
C HIS A 120 9.85 13.01 -6.02
N ILE A 121 10.27 11.92 -6.67
CA ILE A 121 10.48 11.88 -8.12
C ILE A 121 9.20 12.24 -8.88
N ARG A 122 8.06 11.64 -8.52
CA ARG A 122 6.76 11.98 -9.12
C ARG A 122 6.36 13.44 -8.90
N GLN A 123 6.68 14.00 -7.74
CA GLN A 123 6.42 15.41 -7.46
C GLN A 123 7.24 16.33 -8.36
N LEU A 124 8.54 16.06 -8.53
CA LEU A 124 9.41 16.81 -9.45
C LEU A 124 8.88 16.76 -10.89
N LEU A 125 8.47 15.59 -11.36
CA LEU A 125 7.87 15.43 -12.70
C LEU A 125 6.60 16.27 -12.87
N ARG A 126 5.69 16.26 -11.88
CA ARG A 126 4.45 17.09 -11.92
C ARG A 126 4.73 18.60 -11.90
N GLN A 127 5.85 19.01 -11.31
CA GLN A 127 6.31 20.40 -11.27
C GLN A 127 7.07 20.83 -12.53
N GLY A 128 7.21 19.96 -13.52
CA GLY A 128 8.00 20.23 -14.72
C GLY A 128 9.52 20.19 -14.51
N ARG A 129 9.98 19.74 -13.33
CA ARG A 129 11.40 19.65 -12.95
C ARG A 129 12.00 18.29 -13.34
N GLY A 130 11.76 17.87 -14.60
CA GLY A 130 12.15 16.56 -15.08
C GLY A 130 13.66 16.30 -15.00
N GLY A 131 14.51 17.28 -15.31
CA GLY A 131 15.96 17.13 -15.22
C GLY A 131 16.44 16.76 -13.82
N GLU A 132 15.85 17.35 -12.78
CA GLU A 132 16.17 16.99 -11.39
C GLU A 132 15.65 15.59 -11.02
N ALA A 133 14.47 15.22 -11.50
CA ALA A 133 13.92 13.91 -11.27
C ALA A 133 14.81 12.79 -11.86
N LEU A 134 15.36 13.02 -13.07
CA LEU A 134 16.20 12.05 -13.76
C LEU A 134 17.54 11.81 -13.05
N ALA A 135 18.07 12.80 -12.32
CA ALA A 135 19.31 12.66 -11.56
C ALA A 135 19.24 11.56 -10.46
N PHE A 136 18.03 11.19 -10.03
CA PHE A 136 17.80 10.13 -9.05
C PHE A 136 17.54 8.74 -9.68
N LEU A 137 17.63 8.62 -11.00
CA LEU A 137 17.37 7.38 -11.72
C LEU A 137 18.65 6.81 -12.31
N PRO A 138 18.80 5.47 -12.36
CA PRO A 138 19.84 4.86 -13.16
C PRO A 138 19.72 5.28 -14.63
N PRO A 139 20.82 5.43 -15.39
CA PRO A 139 20.80 5.96 -16.76
C PRO A 139 19.78 5.27 -17.66
N GLY A 140 19.75 3.93 -17.69
CA GLY A 140 18.80 3.18 -18.51
C GLY A 140 17.33 3.41 -18.12
N ALA A 141 17.03 3.59 -16.82
CA ALA A 141 15.68 3.93 -16.36
C ALA A 141 15.30 5.37 -16.73
N ALA A 142 16.26 6.29 -16.68
CA ALA A 142 16.06 7.68 -17.09
C ALA A 142 15.72 7.78 -18.58
N GLU A 143 16.42 7.04 -19.45
CA GLU A 143 16.14 6.99 -20.89
C GLU A 143 14.74 6.46 -21.19
N VAL A 144 14.34 5.36 -20.54
CA VAL A 144 12.99 4.80 -20.68
C VAL A 144 11.95 5.80 -20.23
N LEU A 145 12.13 6.43 -19.07
CA LEU A 145 11.18 7.43 -18.55
C LEU A 145 11.03 8.62 -19.50
N LEU A 146 12.13 9.14 -20.05
CA LEU A 146 12.09 10.23 -21.03
C LEU A 146 11.31 9.84 -22.28
N ARG A 147 11.57 8.66 -22.83
CA ARG A 147 10.86 8.12 -24.00
C ARG A 147 9.35 8.01 -23.74
N GLU A 148 8.97 7.46 -22.60
CA GLU A 148 7.55 7.26 -22.25
C GLU A 148 6.84 8.58 -21.94
N LEU A 149 7.54 9.56 -21.31
CA LEU A 149 7.04 10.92 -21.12
C LEU A 149 6.79 11.61 -22.48
N ALA A 150 7.76 11.57 -23.39
CA ALA A 150 7.63 12.18 -24.71
C ALA A 150 6.48 11.56 -25.53
N ALA A 151 6.23 10.27 -25.36
CA ALA A 151 5.15 9.56 -26.02
C ALA A 151 3.78 9.67 -25.31
N GLY A 152 3.69 10.38 -24.18
CA GLY A 152 2.46 10.48 -23.39
C GLY A 152 1.98 9.16 -22.78
N ARG A 153 2.82 8.16 -22.68
CA ARG A 153 2.48 6.81 -22.15
C ARG A 153 2.77 6.68 -20.65
N ILE A 154 2.41 7.71 -19.89
CA ILE A 154 2.55 7.72 -18.44
C ILE A 154 1.18 7.74 -17.79
N ALA A 155 0.96 6.87 -16.81
CA ALA A 155 -0.25 6.89 -16.01
C ALA A 155 -0.29 8.16 -15.15
N ASP A 156 -1.16 9.09 -15.51
CA ASP A 156 -1.45 10.29 -14.74
C ASP A 156 -2.93 10.27 -14.32
N GLY A 157 -3.17 10.32 -13.01
CA GLY A 157 -4.51 10.36 -12.44
C GLY A 157 -5.34 11.56 -12.92
N ALA A 158 -4.70 12.68 -13.25
CA ALA A 158 -5.37 13.87 -13.75
C ALA A 158 -6.04 13.62 -15.12
N LEU A 159 -5.46 12.78 -15.96
CA LEU A 159 -6.01 12.44 -17.28
C LEU A 159 -7.33 11.68 -17.18
N VAL A 160 -7.51 10.88 -16.14
CA VAL A 160 -8.70 10.04 -15.93
C VAL A 160 -9.66 10.58 -14.87
N GLU A 161 -9.33 11.69 -14.23
CA GLU A 161 -10.10 12.26 -13.11
C GLU A 161 -11.57 12.51 -13.49
N ARG A 162 -11.80 13.10 -14.68
CA ARG A 162 -13.17 13.35 -15.17
C ARG A 162 -13.95 12.06 -15.40
N ALA A 163 -13.29 11.03 -15.93
CA ALA A 163 -13.91 9.72 -16.13
C ALA A 163 -14.25 9.05 -14.79
N ILE A 164 -13.36 9.16 -13.80
CA ILE A 164 -13.62 8.68 -12.43
C ILE A 164 -14.87 9.37 -11.87
N LEU A 165 -14.90 10.71 -11.85
CA LEU A 165 -16.03 11.46 -11.29
C LEU A 165 -17.31 11.21 -12.06
N ALA A 166 -17.26 11.14 -13.40
CA ALA A 166 -18.44 10.86 -14.23
C ALA A 166 -19.03 9.48 -13.88
N ARG A 167 -18.21 8.44 -13.80
CA ARG A 167 -18.66 7.10 -13.42
C ARG A 167 -19.26 7.07 -12.00
N LEU A 168 -18.58 7.67 -11.03
CA LEU A 168 -19.04 7.69 -9.64
C LEU A 168 -20.36 8.48 -9.49
N ARG A 169 -20.58 9.55 -10.26
CA ARG A 169 -21.84 10.32 -10.24
C ARG A 169 -23.04 9.58 -10.83
N GLN A 170 -22.79 8.63 -11.74
CA GLN A 170 -23.82 7.77 -12.31
C GLN A 170 -24.26 6.66 -11.36
N MET A 171 -23.41 6.31 -10.39
CA MET A 171 -23.73 5.25 -9.43
C MET A 171 -24.83 5.68 -8.46
N THR A 172 -25.71 4.73 -8.13
CA THR A 172 -26.68 4.90 -7.05
C THR A 172 -26.00 4.75 -5.69
N GLU A 173 -26.67 5.19 -4.65
CA GLU A 173 -26.17 5.04 -3.28
C GLU A 173 -25.99 3.56 -2.89
N GLU A 174 -26.92 2.72 -3.31
CA GLU A 174 -26.89 1.27 -3.06
C GLU A 174 -25.68 0.60 -3.72
N GLU A 175 -25.33 0.98 -4.96
CA GLU A 175 -24.15 0.44 -5.64
C GLU A 175 -22.85 0.72 -4.88
N PHE A 176 -22.75 1.83 -4.15
CA PHE A 176 -21.56 2.12 -3.34
C PHE A 176 -21.38 1.15 -2.17
N THR A 177 -22.42 0.49 -1.68
CA THR A 177 -22.33 -0.48 -0.58
C THR A 177 -21.39 -1.63 -0.91
N ALA A 178 -21.35 -2.08 -2.18
CA ALA A 178 -20.48 -3.15 -2.65
C ALA A 178 -18.96 -2.81 -2.50
N TYR A 179 -18.61 -1.55 -2.35
CA TYR A 179 -17.23 -1.05 -2.27
C TYR A 179 -16.84 -0.58 -0.85
N ASP A 180 -17.80 -0.38 0.05
CA ASP A 180 -17.55 0.15 1.41
C ASP A 180 -16.82 -0.87 2.30
N GLY A 181 -17.12 -2.15 2.15
CA GLY A 181 -16.42 -3.24 2.86
C GLY A 181 -16.53 -3.21 4.38
N GLY A 182 -17.56 -2.59 4.95
CA GLY A 182 -17.68 -2.54 6.39
C GLY A 182 -19.03 -2.10 6.94
N GLY A 183 -20.00 -1.76 6.10
CA GLY A 183 -21.35 -1.36 6.57
C GLY A 183 -21.36 -0.14 7.52
N GLU A 184 -20.30 0.68 7.48
CA GLU A 184 -20.07 1.77 8.44
C GLU A 184 -20.63 3.13 7.96
N GLY A 185 -21.42 3.13 6.87
CA GLY A 185 -21.98 4.36 6.31
C GLY A 185 -20.99 5.21 5.51
N LEU A 186 -19.82 4.69 5.17
CA LEU A 186 -18.87 5.37 4.31
C LEU A 186 -19.45 5.62 2.91
N TYR A 187 -20.24 4.69 2.40
CA TYR A 187 -20.90 4.78 1.11
C TYR A 187 -21.80 6.01 0.98
N HIS A 188 -22.59 6.36 2.01
CA HIS A 188 -23.39 7.60 2.04
C HIS A 188 -22.53 8.84 1.87
N ARG A 189 -21.42 8.90 2.63
CA ARG A 189 -20.51 10.05 2.58
C ARG A 189 -19.86 10.22 1.21
N VAL A 190 -19.48 9.09 0.56
CA VAL A 190 -18.91 9.13 -0.79
C VAL A 190 -19.96 9.53 -1.82
N TYR A 191 -21.17 8.97 -1.74
CA TYR A 191 -22.30 9.30 -2.60
C TYR A 191 -22.63 10.80 -2.58
N ASP A 192 -22.70 11.38 -1.40
CA ASP A 192 -22.98 12.80 -1.22
C ASP A 192 -21.83 13.70 -1.71
N ALA A 193 -20.59 13.30 -1.37
CA ALA A 193 -19.42 14.12 -1.68
C ALA A 193 -19.12 14.15 -3.18
N VAL A 194 -19.26 13.03 -3.90
CA VAL A 194 -18.96 12.97 -5.34
C VAL A 194 -19.85 13.89 -6.17
N ARG A 195 -21.05 14.22 -5.66
CA ARG A 195 -22.01 15.14 -6.33
C ARG A 195 -21.67 16.61 -6.14
N ARG A 196 -20.84 16.92 -5.12
CA ARG A 196 -20.48 18.30 -4.74
C ARG A 196 -19.04 18.67 -5.12
N CYS A 197 -18.15 17.68 -5.21
CA CYS A 197 -16.72 17.91 -5.46
C CYS A 197 -16.41 17.98 -6.95
N ALA A 198 -15.52 18.88 -7.34
CA ALA A 198 -15.07 19.04 -8.72
C ALA A 198 -13.86 18.16 -9.06
N THR A 199 -13.07 17.74 -8.05
CA THR A 199 -11.87 16.92 -8.21
C THR A 199 -11.93 15.68 -7.32
N VAL A 200 -11.13 14.67 -7.65
CA VAL A 200 -10.95 13.48 -6.79
C VAL A 200 -10.25 13.86 -5.49
N GLU A 201 -9.37 14.84 -5.51
CA GLU A 201 -8.70 15.32 -4.29
C GLU A 201 -9.70 15.96 -3.32
N GLU A 202 -10.58 16.84 -3.80
CA GLU A 202 -11.67 17.41 -3.01
C GLU A 202 -12.60 16.33 -2.45
N LEU A 203 -12.95 15.33 -3.26
CA LEU A 203 -13.76 14.19 -2.83
C LEU A 203 -13.07 13.45 -1.66
N LEU A 204 -11.80 13.12 -1.81
CA LEU A 204 -11.04 12.41 -0.77
C LEU A 204 -10.92 13.26 0.51
N ALA A 205 -10.71 14.57 0.38
CA ALA A 205 -10.64 15.49 1.52
C ALA A 205 -11.97 15.60 2.26
N ALA A 206 -13.09 15.71 1.53
CA ALA A 206 -14.43 15.84 2.09
C ALA A 206 -14.88 14.58 2.87
N VAL A 207 -14.44 13.40 2.44
CA VAL A 207 -14.83 12.12 3.06
C VAL A 207 -13.87 11.68 4.16
N LYS A 208 -12.61 12.16 4.15
CA LYS A 208 -11.56 11.76 5.09
C LYS A 208 -11.93 12.10 6.53
N THR A 209 -11.74 11.14 7.44
CA THR A 209 -11.88 11.29 8.88
C THR A 209 -10.79 10.49 9.60
N LYS A 210 -10.73 10.55 10.94
CA LYS A 210 -9.86 9.66 11.74
C LYS A 210 -10.18 8.18 11.49
N ARG A 211 -11.46 7.85 11.23
CA ARG A 211 -11.93 6.49 10.95
C ARG A 211 -11.65 6.04 9.52
N TYR A 212 -11.75 6.95 8.55
CA TYR A 212 -11.58 6.66 7.12
C TYR A 212 -10.27 7.26 6.60
N THR A 213 -9.24 6.42 6.54
CA THR A 213 -7.91 6.83 6.07
C THR A 213 -7.90 7.13 4.58
N ALA A 214 -7.03 8.03 4.13
CA ALA A 214 -6.89 8.38 2.72
C ALA A 214 -6.61 7.16 1.82
N ALA A 215 -5.83 6.19 2.30
CA ALA A 215 -5.54 4.96 1.56
C ALA A 215 -6.79 4.09 1.37
N ARG A 216 -7.67 3.99 2.39
CA ARG A 216 -8.94 3.27 2.28
C ARG A 216 -9.85 3.94 1.25
N LEU A 217 -9.96 5.26 1.30
CA LEU A 217 -10.78 6.05 0.39
C LEU A 217 -10.31 5.95 -1.05
N ARG A 218 -9.01 6.08 -1.30
CA ARG A 218 -8.43 5.91 -2.65
C ARG A 218 -8.73 4.53 -3.22
N ARG A 219 -8.59 3.48 -2.42
CA ARG A 219 -8.95 2.13 -2.88
C ARG A 219 -10.43 2.00 -3.21
N MET A 220 -11.31 2.53 -2.37
CA MET A 220 -12.76 2.51 -2.62
C MET A 220 -13.11 3.23 -3.93
N VAL A 221 -12.61 4.45 -4.13
CA VAL A 221 -12.82 5.26 -5.35
C VAL A 221 -12.34 4.52 -6.59
N LEU A 222 -11.12 3.97 -6.56
CA LEU A 222 -10.56 3.21 -7.69
C LEU A 222 -11.33 1.91 -7.96
N SER A 223 -11.69 1.17 -6.92
CA SER A 223 -12.48 -0.06 -7.06
C SER A 223 -13.85 0.23 -7.64
N ALA A 224 -14.54 1.28 -7.18
CA ALA A 224 -15.84 1.68 -7.72
C ALA A 224 -15.75 2.15 -9.18
N TRP A 225 -14.70 2.88 -9.53
CA TRP A 225 -14.47 3.30 -10.91
C TRP A 225 -14.21 2.10 -11.85
N LEU A 226 -13.39 1.15 -11.39
CA LEU A 226 -13.02 -0.04 -12.17
C LEU A 226 -14.09 -1.15 -12.14
N GLY A 227 -15.14 -1.02 -11.33
CA GLY A 227 -16.16 -2.05 -11.16
C GLY A 227 -15.65 -3.30 -10.43
N LEU A 228 -14.72 -3.14 -9.48
CA LEU A 228 -14.12 -4.22 -8.69
C LEU A 228 -14.70 -4.22 -7.26
N PRO A 229 -15.88 -4.83 -7.02
CA PRO A 229 -16.46 -4.93 -5.68
C PRO A 229 -15.59 -5.77 -4.75
N LYS A 230 -15.83 -5.65 -3.43
CA LYS A 230 -15.13 -6.43 -2.40
C LYS A 230 -15.74 -7.81 -2.20
#